data_d941cdb13ec6f433210c3c1fe1ac1d97
#
_entry.id   d941cdb13ec6f433210c3c1fe1ac1d97
#
_cell.length_a   1.000
_cell.length_b   1.000
_cell.length_c   1.000
_cell.angle_alpha   90.00
_cell.angle_beta   90.00
_cell.angle_gamma   90.00
#
_symmetry.space_group_name_H-M   'P 1'
#
loop_
_entity.id
_entity.type
_entity.pdbx_description
1 polymer ?
#
loop_
_entity_poly.entity_id
_entity_poly.type
_entity_poly.pdbx_seq_one_letter_code
_entity_poly.pdbx_strand_id
1 'polypeptide(L)'
;MSGAVLVAGIGNVFLGDDGFGVEAVRALAAHPLPGHVEAVDFGVRGVHLAYQLLDGYDTLVLVDATARGGAPGTLYLIDASTGEAGPLSPGPASPGAAVLDGHHMSPDTVLALLGTLCAGTGATPPRRTLVIGCEPACVEEGIGLSGPVAAAVPEAVRMLLDLLREEEPQGAAENAAAPAVAVATATAHPNLSEPRRTP
;
A
#
# COMPACT_ATOMS: atom_id res chain seq x y z
N MET A 1 -20.28 -3.70 -12.45
CA MET A 1 -19.92 -4.18 -11.09
C MET A 1 -18.72 -3.35 -10.67
N SER A 2 -18.83 -2.70 -9.51
CA SER A 2 -17.72 -1.93 -8.94
C SER A 2 -16.59 -2.89 -8.64
N GLY A 3 -15.42 -2.68 -9.23
CA GLY A 3 -14.26 -3.50 -8.92
C GLY A 3 -13.76 -3.23 -7.51
N ALA A 4 -13.26 -4.25 -6.79
CA ALA A 4 -12.64 -4.06 -5.49
C ALA A 4 -11.33 -3.28 -5.62
N VAL A 5 -11.14 -2.27 -4.76
CA VAL A 5 -9.96 -1.42 -4.75
C VAL A 5 -9.18 -1.61 -3.46
N LEU A 6 -7.89 -1.89 -3.57
CA LEU A 6 -6.98 -1.91 -2.42
C LEU A 6 -6.06 -0.68 -2.46
N VAL A 7 -6.10 0.11 -1.41
CA VAL A 7 -5.12 1.18 -1.16
C VAL A 7 -4.12 0.67 -0.12
N ALA A 8 -2.88 0.50 -0.51
CA ALA A 8 -1.84 -0.12 0.29
C ALA A 8 -0.74 0.88 0.63
N GLY A 9 -0.60 1.25 1.91
CA GLY A 9 0.52 2.03 2.41
C GLY A 9 1.70 1.11 2.74
N ILE A 10 2.82 1.33 2.08
CA ILE A 10 4.07 0.59 2.33
C ILE A 10 5.17 1.52 2.80
N GLY A 11 6.21 0.97 3.38
CA GLY A 11 7.36 1.69 3.90
C GLY A 11 7.66 1.40 5.37
N ASN A 12 8.79 1.91 5.86
CA ASN A 12 9.28 1.66 7.21
C ASN A 12 9.26 2.95 8.05
N VAL A 13 8.38 3.02 9.03
CA VAL A 13 8.23 4.19 9.93
C VAL A 13 9.46 4.49 10.80
N PHE A 14 10.44 3.58 10.85
CA PHE A 14 11.71 3.76 11.54
C PHE A 14 12.83 4.32 10.65
N LEU A 15 12.54 4.59 9.37
CA LEU A 15 13.47 5.13 8.39
C LEU A 15 13.01 6.51 7.86
N GLY A 16 12.62 7.42 8.77
CA GLY A 16 12.23 8.78 8.40
C GLY A 16 11.12 8.83 7.35
N ASP A 17 11.41 9.44 6.19
CA ASP A 17 10.41 9.65 5.13
C ASP A 17 9.96 8.37 4.42
N ASP A 18 10.64 7.25 4.60
CA ASP A 18 10.17 5.94 4.13
C ASP A 18 8.81 5.56 4.73
N GLY A 19 8.47 6.11 5.90
CA GLY A 19 7.15 5.96 6.53
C GLY A 19 6.01 6.70 5.85
N PHE A 20 6.25 7.44 4.75
CA PHE A 20 5.22 8.26 4.09
C PHE A 20 3.95 7.48 3.73
N GLY A 21 4.10 6.32 3.10
CA GLY A 21 2.95 5.51 2.65
C GLY A 21 2.06 5.07 3.81
N VAL A 22 2.68 4.69 4.92
CA VAL A 22 1.99 4.31 6.17
C VAL A 22 1.21 5.49 6.74
N GLU A 23 1.84 6.67 6.86
CA GLU A 23 1.20 7.87 7.41
C GLU A 23 0.08 8.39 6.51
N ALA A 24 0.24 8.34 5.19
CA ALA A 24 -0.79 8.76 4.25
C ALA A 24 -2.04 7.84 4.31
N VAL A 25 -1.85 6.52 4.36
CA VAL A 25 -2.97 5.58 4.47
C VAL A 25 -3.66 5.66 5.84
N ARG A 26 -2.92 5.88 6.92
CA ARG A 26 -3.51 6.16 8.24
C ARG A 26 -4.35 7.43 8.24
N ALA A 27 -3.88 8.48 7.57
CA ALA A 27 -4.64 9.73 7.42
C ALA A 27 -5.88 9.52 6.54
N LEU A 28 -5.79 8.73 5.47
CA LEU A 28 -6.93 8.35 4.62
C LEU A 28 -8.01 7.60 5.41
N ALA A 29 -7.64 6.72 6.33
CA ALA A 29 -8.57 5.94 7.15
C ALA A 29 -9.46 6.80 8.07
N ALA A 30 -9.15 8.09 8.25
CA ALA A 30 -10.01 9.04 8.96
C ALA A 30 -11.18 9.56 8.09
N HIS A 31 -11.19 9.26 6.79
CA HIS A 31 -12.23 9.67 5.85
C HIS A 31 -13.21 8.51 5.57
N PRO A 32 -14.49 8.82 5.29
CA PRO A 32 -15.42 7.79 4.82
C PRO A 32 -14.97 7.27 3.46
N LEU A 33 -14.82 5.95 3.34
CA LEU A 33 -14.45 5.29 2.10
C LEU A 33 -15.65 4.49 1.55
N PRO A 34 -15.79 4.39 0.21
CA PRO A 34 -16.79 3.52 -0.41
C PRO A 34 -16.61 2.05 0.04
N GLY A 35 -17.71 1.31 0.15
CA GLY A 35 -17.68 -0.07 0.66
C GLY A 35 -16.91 -1.10 -0.17
N HIS A 36 -16.52 -0.74 -1.40
CA HIS A 36 -15.65 -1.56 -2.27
C HIS A 36 -14.16 -1.19 -2.16
N VAL A 37 -13.82 -0.20 -1.34
CA VAL A 37 -12.45 0.27 -1.12
C VAL A 37 -11.95 -0.22 0.23
N GLU A 38 -10.80 -0.86 0.22
CA GLU A 38 -10.06 -1.25 1.40
C GLU A 38 -8.75 -0.44 1.48
N ALA A 39 -8.48 0.20 2.62
CA ALA A 39 -7.24 0.93 2.86
C ALA A 39 -6.47 0.27 4.00
N VAL A 40 -5.25 -0.20 3.71
CA VAL A 40 -4.46 -1.03 4.63
C VAL A 40 -3.03 -0.50 4.77
N ASP A 41 -2.59 -0.37 6.01
CA ASP A 41 -1.19 -0.16 6.37
C ASP A 41 -0.45 -1.51 6.34
N PHE A 42 0.34 -1.73 5.32
CA PHE A 42 1.21 -2.90 5.22
C PHE A 42 2.59 -2.65 5.84
N GLY A 43 3.03 -1.41 5.91
CA GLY A 43 4.38 -1.09 6.38
C GLY A 43 5.43 -1.87 5.60
N VAL A 44 6.26 -2.66 6.29
CA VAL A 44 7.31 -3.51 5.70
C VAL A 44 6.79 -4.89 5.25
N ARG A 45 5.49 -5.16 5.33
CA ARG A 45 4.89 -6.48 5.09
C ARG A 45 4.49 -6.70 3.62
N GLY A 46 5.35 -6.37 2.67
CA GLY A 46 5.05 -6.50 1.24
C GLY A 46 4.68 -7.91 0.79
N VAL A 47 5.21 -8.96 1.45
CA VAL A 47 4.80 -10.36 1.18
C VAL A 47 3.31 -10.56 1.49
N HIS A 48 2.80 -10.03 2.61
CA HIS A 48 1.39 -10.11 2.95
C HIS A 48 0.52 -9.35 1.94
N LEU A 49 0.98 -8.19 1.47
CA LEU A 49 0.31 -7.45 0.40
C LEU A 49 0.18 -8.30 -0.87
N ALA A 50 1.27 -8.95 -1.31
CA ALA A 50 1.22 -9.81 -2.49
C ALA A 50 0.24 -10.98 -2.34
N TYR A 51 0.15 -11.59 -1.15
CA TYR A 51 -0.84 -12.63 -0.88
C TYR A 51 -2.27 -12.09 -0.83
N GLN A 52 -2.51 -10.94 -0.18
CA GLN A 52 -3.85 -10.34 -0.13
C GLN A 52 -4.38 -9.99 -1.52
N LEU A 53 -3.51 -9.59 -2.44
CA LEU A 53 -3.90 -9.30 -3.83
C LEU A 53 -4.44 -10.52 -4.59
N LEU A 54 -4.18 -11.76 -4.11
CA LEU A 54 -4.78 -12.97 -4.68
C LEU A 54 -6.27 -13.09 -4.39
N ASP A 55 -6.82 -12.33 -3.44
CA ASP A 55 -8.25 -12.31 -3.11
C ASP A 55 -9.11 -11.63 -4.19
N GLY A 56 -8.48 -11.03 -5.21
CA GLY A 56 -9.17 -10.58 -6.43
C GLY A 56 -9.56 -9.11 -6.42
N TYR A 57 -8.61 -8.21 -6.24
CA TYR A 57 -8.80 -6.77 -6.44
C TYR A 57 -8.68 -6.39 -7.92
N ASP A 58 -9.54 -5.49 -8.39
CA ASP A 58 -9.49 -4.94 -9.75
C ASP A 58 -8.47 -3.80 -9.87
N THR A 59 -8.34 -2.99 -8.82
CA THR A 59 -7.42 -1.85 -8.77
C THR A 59 -6.57 -1.92 -7.51
N LEU A 60 -5.26 -1.71 -7.68
CA LEU A 60 -4.30 -1.51 -6.61
C LEU A 60 -3.77 -0.08 -6.66
N VAL A 61 -3.82 0.62 -5.53
CA VAL A 61 -3.16 1.92 -5.34
C VAL A 61 -2.09 1.75 -4.26
N LEU A 62 -0.82 1.74 -4.67
CA LEU A 62 0.31 1.74 -3.75
C LEU A 62 0.61 3.17 -3.30
N VAL A 63 0.95 3.35 -2.03
CA VAL A 63 1.42 4.63 -1.50
C VAL A 63 2.77 4.41 -0.84
N ASP A 64 3.80 5.14 -1.30
CA ASP A 64 5.18 4.88 -0.92
C ASP A 64 6.07 6.13 -1.01
N ALA A 65 7.20 6.11 -0.32
CA ALA A 65 8.28 7.06 -0.58
C ALA A 65 9.02 6.67 -1.86
N THR A 66 9.12 7.59 -2.82
CA THR A 66 9.65 7.30 -4.16
C THR A 66 10.64 8.37 -4.59
N ALA A 67 11.94 8.06 -4.54
CA ALA A 67 12.99 8.99 -4.95
C ALA A 67 13.10 9.03 -6.49
N ARG A 68 12.81 10.19 -7.08
CA ARG A 68 12.91 10.48 -8.52
C ARG A 68 13.79 11.69 -8.83
N GLY A 69 14.45 12.25 -7.82
CA GLY A 69 15.33 13.41 -7.94
C GLY A 69 14.58 14.74 -7.96
N GLY A 70 13.33 14.76 -7.52
CA GLY A 70 12.55 15.97 -7.33
C GLY A 70 12.87 16.70 -6.02
N ALA A 71 12.13 17.77 -5.74
CA ALA A 71 12.19 18.42 -4.45
C ALA A 71 11.49 17.54 -3.39
N PRO A 72 12.03 17.43 -2.15
CA PRO A 72 11.36 16.69 -1.08
C PRO A 72 9.90 17.11 -0.89
N GLY A 73 9.01 16.14 -0.74
CA GLY A 73 7.56 16.35 -0.64
C GLY A 73 6.83 16.46 -1.98
N THR A 74 7.54 16.37 -3.12
CA THR A 74 6.89 16.28 -4.44
C THR A 74 6.11 14.99 -4.54
N LEU A 75 4.84 15.08 -4.93
CA LEU A 75 3.98 13.92 -5.17
C LEU A 75 4.00 13.51 -6.64
N TYR A 76 3.96 12.22 -6.87
CA TYR A 76 3.92 11.58 -8.19
C TYR A 76 2.72 10.64 -8.26
N LEU A 77 1.97 10.70 -9.36
CA LEU A 77 1.02 9.68 -9.72
C LEU A 77 1.60 8.88 -10.89
N ILE A 78 1.83 7.59 -10.69
CA ILE A 78 2.47 6.71 -11.64
C ILE A 78 1.50 5.58 -11.98
N ASP A 79 1.22 5.39 -13.27
CA ASP A 79 0.48 4.22 -13.76
C ASP A 79 1.47 3.09 -14.02
N ALA A 80 1.39 2.04 -13.22
CA ALA A 80 2.23 0.85 -13.31
C ALA A 80 1.51 -0.35 -13.94
N SER A 81 0.32 -0.15 -14.52
CA SER A 81 -0.52 -1.21 -15.08
C SER A 81 0.12 -1.92 -16.27
N THR A 82 0.93 -1.22 -17.07
CA THR A 82 1.50 -1.75 -18.33
C THR A 82 2.93 -2.25 -18.17
N GLY A 83 3.56 -2.10 -17.02
CA GLY A 83 4.97 -2.39 -16.81
C GLY A 83 5.93 -1.43 -17.54
N GLU A 84 5.41 -0.42 -18.25
CA GLU A 84 6.20 0.57 -18.99
C GLU A 84 6.64 1.76 -18.13
N ALA A 85 6.20 1.83 -16.88
CA ALA A 85 6.46 2.96 -15.99
C ALA A 85 7.95 3.14 -15.59
N GLY A 86 8.84 2.28 -16.04
CA GLY A 86 10.22 2.20 -15.58
C GLY A 86 10.30 1.75 -14.12
N PRO A 87 11.50 1.65 -13.53
CA PRO A 87 11.64 1.28 -12.12
C PRO A 87 10.89 2.26 -11.23
N LEU A 88 10.03 1.74 -10.35
CA LEU A 88 9.28 2.55 -9.37
C LEU A 88 10.19 3.01 -8.23
N SER A 89 11.30 2.31 -8.02
CA SER A 89 12.31 2.65 -7.02
C SER A 89 13.70 2.75 -7.63
N PRO A 90 14.54 3.72 -7.24
CA PRO A 90 15.92 3.84 -7.68
C PRO A 90 16.77 2.79 -6.95
N GLY A 91 16.84 1.59 -7.49
CA GLY A 91 17.73 0.53 -7.01
C GLY A 91 18.56 -0.03 -8.17
N PRO A 92 19.76 -0.62 -7.92
CA PRO A 92 20.49 -1.29 -8.97
C PRO A 92 19.66 -2.48 -9.45
N ALA A 93 19.13 -2.37 -10.67
CA ALA A 93 18.50 -3.48 -11.39
C ALA A 93 19.57 -4.54 -11.67
N SER A 94 19.84 -5.41 -10.72
CA SER A 94 20.62 -6.62 -10.94
C SER A 94 19.64 -7.75 -11.27
N PRO A 95 19.60 -8.25 -12.52
CA PRO A 95 18.81 -9.42 -12.83
C PRO A 95 19.43 -10.62 -12.11
N GLY A 96 18.77 -11.14 -11.10
CA GLY A 96 19.13 -12.37 -10.41
C GLY A 96 19.39 -12.30 -8.91
N ALA A 97 19.33 -11.13 -8.28
CA ALA A 97 19.47 -10.97 -6.84
C ALA A 97 18.28 -10.23 -6.23
N ALA A 98 17.05 -10.62 -6.55
CA ALA A 98 15.95 -10.40 -5.63
C ALA A 98 16.15 -11.36 -4.45
N VAL A 99 17.15 -11.10 -3.63
CA VAL A 99 17.14 -11.59 -2.25
C VAL A 99 15.86 -11.00 -1.68
N LEU A 100 14.91 -11.86 -1.36
CA LEU A 100 13.71 -11.53 -0.59
C LEU A 100 14.19 -11.06 0.79
N ASP A 101 14.76 -9.87 0.85
CA ASP A 101 14.94 -9.17 2.09
C ASP A 101 13.54 -8.68 2.48
N GLY A 102 12.88 -9.47 3.33
CA GLY A 102 11.53 -9.18 3.80
C GLY A 102 11.42 -7.86 4.58
N HIS A 103 12.51 -7.10 4.68
CA HIS A 103 12.60 -5.81 5.38
C HIS A 103 12.64 -4.60 4.44
N HIS A 104 12.82 -4.81 3.11
CA HIS A 104 12.87 -3.72 2.11
C HIS A 104 12.11 -4.14 0.85
N MET A 105 10.78 -4.26 0.95
CA MET A 105 9.97 -4.59 -0.22
C MET A 105 9.48 -3.31 -0.90
N SER A 106 10.18 -2.92 -1.95
CA SER A 106 9.73 -1.85 -2.84
C SER A 106 8.48 -2.26 -3.64
N PRO A 107 7.70 -1.31 -4.19
CA PRO A 107 6.59 -1.58 -5.10
C PRO A 107 6.95 -2.58 -6.20
N ASP A 108 8.13 -2.43 -6.83
CA ASP A 108 8.60 -3.34 -7.89
C ASP A 108 8.73 -4.79 -7.41
N THR A 109 9.26 -4.99 -6.20
CA THR A 109 9.44 -6.32 -5.61
C THR A 109 8.09 -6.97 -5.29
N VAL A 110 7.13 -6.21 -4.75
CA VAL A 110 5.77 -6.69 -4.47
C VAL A 110 5.08 -7.13 -5.76
N LEU A 111 5.14 -6.31 -6.82
CA LEU A 111 4.51 -6.61 -8.11
C LEU A 111 5.16 -7.82 -8.80
N ALA A 112 6.49 -7.97 -8.72
CA ALA A 112 7.19 -9.14 -9.24
C ALA A 112 6.79 -10.43 -8.50
N LEU A 113 6.68 -10.37 -7.16
CA LEU A 113 6.21 -11.49 -6.34
C LEU A 113 4.76 -11.84 -6.69
N LEU A 114 3.87 -10.84 -6.82
CA LEU A 114 2.49 -11.05 -7.22
C LEU A 114 2.41 -11.76 -8.57
N GLY A 115 3.17 -11.33 -9.57
CA GLY A 115 3.22 -11.99 -10.88
C GLY A 115 3.59 -13.47 -10.78
N THR A 116 4.57 -13.80 -9.93
CA THR A 116 4.99 -15.18 -9.66
C THR A 116 3.88 -15.99 -8.99
N LEU A 117 3.21 -15.42 -7.99
CA LEU A 117 2.10 -16.06 -7.27
C LEU A 117 0.90 -16.30 -8.20
N CYS A 118 0.52 -15.30 -9.00
CA CYS A 118 -0.56 -15.44 -9.97
C CYS A 118 -0.28 -16.56 -10.99
N ALA A 119 0.95 -16.64 -11.51
CA ALA A 119 1.35 -17.71 -12.43
C ALA A 119 1.25 -19.11 -11.77
N GLY A 120 1.54 -19.22 -10.47
CA GLY A 120 1.49 -20.48 -9.73
C GLY A 120 0.09 -20.90 -9.28
N THR A 121 -0.81 -19.94 -9.03
CA THR A 121 -2.14 -20.19 -8.47
C THR A 121 -3.27 -20.09 -9.49
N GLY A 122 -3.01 -19.48 -10.65
CA GLY A 122 -4.05 -19.14 -11.64
C GLY A 122 -4.88 -17.92 -11.25
N ALA A 123 -4.50 -17.18 -10.20
CA ALA A 123 -5.13 -15.93 -9.85
C ALA A 123 -4.85 -14.84 -10.89
N THR A 124 -5.74 -13.84 -10.97
CA THR A 124 -5.58 -12.72 -11.89
C THR A 124 -5.06 -11.51 -11.12
N PRO A 125 -3.97 -10.88 -11.56
CA PRO A 125 -3.49 -9.66 -10.93
C PRO A 125 -4.48 -8.49 -11.17
N PRO A 126 -4.39 -7.41 -10.36
CA PRO A 126 -5.17 -6.21 -10.58
C PRO A 126 -5.02 -5.69 -12.02
N ARG A 127 -6.14 -5.29 -12.62
CA ARG A 127 -6.14 -4.73 -13.99
C ARG A 127 -5.52 -3.34 -14.04
N ARG A 128 -5.62 -2.60 -12.94
CA ARG A 128 -5.05 -1.27 -12.80
C ARG A 128 -4.16 -1.23 -11.56
N THR A 129 -2.94 -0.75 -11.74
CA THR A 129 -1.98 -0.54 -10.65
C THR A 129 -1.45 0.87 -10.72
N LEU A 130 -1.72 1.65 -9.68
CA LEU A 130 -1.27 3.02 -9.55
C LEU A 130 -0.31 3.13 -8.36
N VAL A 131 0.62 4.07 -8.44
CA VAL A 131 1.50 4.41 -7.32
C VAL A 131 1.41 5.90 -7.06
N ILE A 132 1.07 6.27 -5.81
CA ILE A 132 1.26 7.62 -5.30
C ILE A 132 2.58 7.62 -4.56
N GLY A 133 3.59 8.20 -5.20
CA GLY A 133 4.94 8.36 -4.65
C GLY A 133 5.13 9.73 -4.03
N CYS A 134 5.95 9.82 -2.99
CA CYS A 134 6.42 11.10 -2.44
C CYS A 134 7.95 11.15 -2.46
N GLU A 135 8.51 12.22 -2.98
CA GLU A 135 9.96 12.42 -2.94
C GLU A 135 10.45 12.57 -1.50
N PRO A 136 11.29 11.67 -0.99
CA PRO A 136 11.81 11.78 0.37
C PRO A 136 12.90 12.84 0.48
N ALA A 137 13.05 13.45 1.65
CA ALA A 137 14.23 14.24 1.99
C ALA A 137 15.32 13.37 2.61
N CYS A 138 14.90 12.37 3.41
CA CYS A 138 15.83 11.51 4.15
C CYS A 138 15.14 10.16 4.46
N VAL A 139 15.85 9.07 4.21
CA VAL A 139 15.42 7.69 4.53
C VAL A 139 16.43 7.02 5.49
N GLU A 140 17.07 7.80 6.34
CA GLU A 140 17.95 7.30 7.40
C GLU A 140 17.14 6.90 8.64
N GLU A 141 17.78 6.18 9.56
CA GLU A 141 17.16 5.80 10.83
C GLU A 141 16.59 7.02 11.57
N GLY A 142 15.31 6.95 11.88
CA GLY A 142 14.58 8.03 12.55
C GLY A 142 13.08 7.77 12.53
N ILE A 143 12.36 8.36 13.48
CA ILE A 143 10.91 8.27 13.58
C ILE A 143 10.29 9.59 13.14
N GLY A 144 9.27 9.50 12.28
CA GLY A 144 8.53 10.63 11.78
C GLY A 144 9.07 11.18 10.46
N LEU A 145 8.17 11.86 9.74
CA LEU A 145 8.45 12.44 8.42
C LEU A 145 9.17 13.78 8.55
N SER A 146 10.02 14.09 7.58
CA SER A 146 10.57 15.43 7.41
C SER A 146 9.47 16.47 7.16
N GLY A 147 9.74 17.75 7.42
CA GLY A 147 8.75 18.81 7.26
C GLY A 147 8.08 18.84 5.88
N PRO A 148 8.85 18.80 4.76
CA PRO A 148 8.27 18.79 3.42
C PRO A 148 7.38 17.57 3.15
N VAL A 149 7.81 16.37 3.57
CA VAL A 149 7.06 15.12 3.35
C VAL A 149 5.82 15.06 4.23
N ALA A 150 5.92 15.48 5.48
CA ALA A 150 4.75 15.60 6.37
C ALA A 150 3.70 16.58 5.80
N ALA A 151 4.14 17.69 5.21
CA ALA A 151 3.25 18.66 4.58
C ALA A 151 2.57 18.12 3.30
N ALA A 152 3.16 17.10 2.65
CA ALA A 152 2.59 16.48 1.46
C ALA A 152 1.48 15.44 1.78
N VAL A 153 1.40 14.92 3.02
CA VAL A 153 0.40 13.91 3.40
C VAL A 153 -1.05 14.36 3.13
N PRO A 154 -1.51 15.58 3.50
CA PRO A 154 -2.88 16.01 3.20
C PRO A 154 -3.17 16.06 1.69
N GLU A 155 -2.18 16.43 0.87
CA GLU A 155 -2.32 16.46 -0.59
C GLU A 155 -2.44 15.04 -1.14
N ALA A 156 -1.60 14.10 -0.68
CA ALA A 156 -1.69 12.69 -1.07
C ALA A 156 -3.06 12.10 -0.72
N VAL A 157 -3.61 12.42 0.45
CA VAL A 157 -4.96 11.99 0.83
C VAL A 157 -6.02 12.55 -0.13
N ARG A 158 -5.89 13.83 -0.55
CA ARG A 158 -6.80 14.41 -1.56
C ARG A 158 -6.68 13.67 -2.90
N MET A 159 -5.46 13.41 -3.38
CA MET A 159 -5.24 12.64 -4.60
C MET A 159 -5.85 11.25 -4.51
N LEU A 160 -5.70 10.56 -3.38
CA LEU A 160 -6.33 9.26 -3.14
C LEU A 160 -7.85 9.35 -3.21
N LEU A 161 -8.46 10.30 -2.51
CA LEU A 161 -9.92 10.48 -2.51
C LEU A 161 -10.45 10.82 -3.91
N ASP A 162 -9.73 11.61 -4.69
CA ASP A 162 -10.12 11.95 -6.06
C ASP A 162 -10.03 10.72 -6.98
N LEU A 163 -8.95 9.93 -6.91
CA LEU A 163 -8.82 8.66 -7.63
C LEU A 163 -9.95 7.67 -7.28
N LEU A 164 -10.28 7.55 -6.00
CA LEU A 164 -11.32 6.63 -5.54
C LEU A 164 -12.73 7.04 -6.04
N ARG A 165 -12.99 8.33 -6.24
CA ARG A 165 -14.23 8.81 -6.86
C ARG A 165 -14.30 8.48 -8.35
N GLU A 166 -13.17 8.49 -9.05
CA GLU A 166 -13.10 8.12 -10.48
C GLU A 166 -13.35 6.61 -10.68
N GLU A 167 -12.96 5.78 -9.70
CA GLU A 167 -13.19 4.33 -9.69
C GLU A 167 -14.64 3.96 -9.31
N GLU A 168 -15.46 4.93 -8.85
CA GLU A 168 -16.89 4.68 -8.60
C GLU A 168 -17.62 4.42 -9.93
N PRO A 169 -18.42 3.36 -10.05
CA PRO A 169 -19.23 3.13 -11.23
C PRO A 169 -20.23 4.27 -11.37
N GLN A 170 -20.26 4.88 -12.55
CA GLN A 170 -21.27 5.87 -12.91
C GLN A 170 -22.67 5.24 -12.75
N GLY A 171 -23.33 5.49 -11.63
CA GLY A 171 -24.69 4.96 -11.35
C GLY A 171 -25.06 4.72 -9.91
N ALA A 172 -24.18 4.95 -8.94
CA ALA A 172 -24.46 4.68 -7.52
C ALA A 172 -24.62 5.95 -6.67
N ALA A 173 -25.23 7.00 -7.21
CA ALA A 173 -25.62 8.16 -6.43
C ALA A 173 -27.05 7.95 -5.90
N GLU A 174 -27.27 6.93 -5.06
CA GLU A 174 -28.45 6.88 -4.16
C GLU A 174 -28.41 5.59 -3.31
N ASN A 175 -27.62 5.58 -2.27
CA ASN A 175 -27.95 4.96 -0.96
C ASN A 175 -26.79 5.09 0.03
N ALA A 176 -26.66 6.25 0.66
CA ALA A 176 -25.70 6.45 1.74
C ALA A 176 -26.35 6.08 3.08
N ALA A 177 -26.10 4.86 3.53
CA ALA A 177 -26.21 4.51 4.94
C ALA A 177 -25.03 3.60 5.29
N ALA A 178 -24.02 4.16 5.92
CA ALA A 178 -22.79 3.48 6.27
C ALA A 178 -22.95 2.50 7.43
N PRO A 179 -22.28 1.34 7.39
CA PRO A 179 -21.80 0.70 8.61
C PRO A 179 -20.31 0.98 8.79
N ALA A 180 -19.95 1.15 10.05
CA ALA A 180 -18.62 1.49 10.53
C ALA A 180 -17.55 0.46 10.09
N VAL A 181 -16.43 0.98 9.58
CA VAL A 181 -15.24 0.21 9.21
C VAL A 181 -14.55 -0.28 10.49
N ALA A 182 -14.42 -1.60 10.63
CA ALA A 182 -13.61 -2.22 11.66
C ALA A 182 -12.13 -2.17 11.24
N VAL A 183 -11.32 -1.44 12.00
CA VAL A 183 -9.87 -1.53 11.90
C VAL A 183 -9.46 -2.89 12.46
N ALA A 184 -9.08 -3.81 11.58
CA ALA A 184 -8.53 -5.10 12.00
C ALA A 184 -7.09 -4.92 12.49
N THR A 185 -6.94 -4.65 13.78
CA THR A 185 -5.68 -4.88 14.49
C THR A 185 -5.54 -6.39 14.68
N ALA A 186 -4.49 -6.98 14.12
CA ALA A 186 -4.17 -8.39 14.33
C ALA A 186 -3.86 -8.62 15.81
N THR A 187 -4.84 -9.13 16.56
CA THR A 187 -4.68 -9.50 17.97
C THR A 187 -3.94 -10.83 18.03
N ALA A 188 -2.81 -10.84 18.71
CA ALA A 188 -2.05 -12.05 19.02
C ALA A 188 -2.93 -13.01 19.83
N HIS A 189 -2.99 -14.28 19.41
CA HIS A 189 -3.61 -15.34 20.16
C HIS A 189 -2.86 -15.60 21.48
N PRO A 190 -3.55 -15.70 22.63
CA PRO A 190 -2.92 -16.19 23.85
C PRO A 190 -2.76 -17.71 23.78
N ASN A 191 -1.55 -18.13 24.09
CA ASN A 191 -1.12 -19.52 24.24
C ASN A 191 -1.90 -20.22 25.38
N LEU A 192 -2.66 -21.26 25.02
CA LEU A 192 -3.30 -22.17 25.99
C LEU A 192 -2.50 -23.45 26.07
N SER A 193 -1.71 -23.62 27.12
CA SER A 193 -1.21 -24.92 27.55
C SER A 193 -0.85 -24.89 29.02
N GLU A 194 -1.81 -25.16 29.88
CA GLU A 194 -1.52 -25.70 31.21
C GLU A 194 -2.01 -27.17 31.29
N PRO A 195 -1.15 -28.14 31.64
CA PRO A 195 -1.60 -29.50 31.91
C PRO A 195 -2.13 -29.62 33.35
N ARG A 196 -3.39 -30.03 33.48
CA ARG A 196 -3.97 -30.43 34.74
C ARG A 196 -3.23 -31.63 35.33
N ARG A 197 -2.68 -31.49 36.53
CA ARG A 197 -2.35 -32.60 37.42
C ARG A 197 -3.64 -32.98 38.14
N THR A 198 -3.95 -34.27 38.17
CA THR A 198 -4.90 -34.92 39.06
C THR A 198 -4.20 -36.04 39.82
N PRO A 199 -4.76 -36.41 40.96
CA PRO A 199 -4.07 -36.90 42.20
C PRO A 199 -3.59 -38.32 42.11
#